data_1e273144ad24c4c5de1b932a73e42331
#
_entry.id   1e273144ad24c4c5de1b932a73e42331
#
_cell.length_a   1.000
_cell.length_b   1.000
_cell.length_c   1.000
_cell.angle_alpha   90.00
_cell.angle_beta   90.00
_cell.angle_gamma   90.00
#
_symmetry.space_group_name_H-M   'P 1'
#
loop_
_entity.id
_entity.type
_entity.pdbx_description
1 polymer ?
#
loop_
_entity_poly.entity_id
_entity_poly.type
_entity_poly.pdbx_seq_one_letter_code
_entity_poly.pdbx_strand_id
1 'polypeptide(L)'
;YEKKKTKQQDDTHKDKIFNYGYQGKYNWTYDTTSNYQLKFDETQLKYYLDYQGPQRSSVSYERSELNPTTANYSSQVFNFRGTEESIQAAQGDYAFVNGDRPQSINSLFSSTGRQFNGYVITETTQLRFASSFSADFKNHAIMVGVEYDQRNLSGYTVNPIGLWERMRNLTNIHLAEFDTANPIIIAGTSGSLEQRYYRYLYDASKQNQIDKSLREALGLSVDNQSLINTDAFSPDDLKLSMFSAADLLQTGQVGSALVDYYGFDYLGNRDKNSTNLDKFLNDKDDKGNNTLHVGAYKPIYVAGYIQDKFDFKDLRFNVGVRIDRFDANQKVLKDPYLFQEAYTAGEKSEGKPGNIQDDYVVYVDNFRSSTPEVIGYRHYDEKTNTNTWYNSEGKEVSDPKALLGADGKLSPWIKDADFADKNPFSVNAFKDYKPQINVMPRVAFSFPISDIASFTAHYDVLTQRPTDGIMRFDPKDYYFINNTSSNPFLTNSNLKPEKTIDYEVGYQQVLNQKKNAALKLTAFYRELRNQITTQTLSNAYPKTYYTYVNRDFGTVKGLSAEFDLR
;
A
#
# COMPACT_ATOMS: atom_id res chain seq x y z
N TYR A 1 -26.79 4.28 14.63
CA TYR A 1 -25.54 3.57 14.88
C TYR A 1 -25.58 2.23 14.16
N GLU A 2 -24.57 1.94 13.36
CA GLU A 2 -24.42 0.68 12.66
C GLU A 2 -23.02 0.11 12.94
N LYS A 3 -22.96 -1.23 13.14
CA LYS A 3 -21.70 -1.96 13.23
C LYS A 3 -21.77 -3.15 12.28
N LYS A 4 -20.84 -3.21 11.33
CA LYS A 4 -20.70 -4.31 10.37
C LYS A 4 -19.34 -4.95 10.57
N LYS A 5 -19.30 -6.27 10.67
CA LYS A 5 -18.09 -7.07 10.68
C LYS A 5 -18.21 -8.14 9.60
N THR A 6 -17.22 -8.19 8.73
CA THR A 6 -17.15 -9.21 7.69
C THR A 6 -15.86 -10.01 7.90
N LYS A 7 -15.94 -11.31 7.75
CA LYS A 7 -14.81 -12.23 7.79
C LYS A 7 -14.82 -13.09 6.53
N GLN A 8 -13.70 -13.12 5.82
CA GLN A 8 -13.48 -13.99 4.67
C GLN A 8 -12.27 -14.89 4.96
N GLN A 9 -12.42 -16.18 4.78
CA GLN A 9 -11.40 -17.18 5.08
C GLN A 9 -11.69 -18.46 4.30
N ASP A 10 -10.74 -19.36 4.27
CA ASP A 10 -10.97 -20.73 3.80
C ASP A 10 -11.86 -21.49 4.80
N ASP A 11 -12.85 -22.22 4.31
CA ASP A 11 -13.83 -22.93 5.15
C ASP A 11 -13.21 -24.08 5.93
N THR A 12 -12.13 -24.68 5.43
CA THR A 12 -11.45 -25.84 6.03
C THR A 12 -10.47 -25.38 7.12
N HIS A 13 -9.64 -24.38 6.83
CA HIS A 13 -8.55 -23.98 7.72
C HIS A 13 -8.91 -22.84 8.66
N LYS A 14 -9.90 -22.00 8.26
CA LYS A 14 -10.41 -20.89 9.08
C LYS A 14 -9.26 -19.98 9.57
N ASP A 15 -9.08 -19.88 10.89
CA ASP A 15 -8.08 -19.08 11.59
C ASP A 15 -6.74 -19.81 11.83
N LYS A 16 -6.64 -21.07 11.45
CA LYS A 16 -5.38 -21.83 11.50
C LYS A 16 -4.48 -21.46 10.33
N ILE A 17 -3.83 -20.32 10.41
CA ILE A 17 -3.15 -19.64 9.31
C ILE A 17 -2.03 -20.51 8.70
N PHE A 18 -1.28 -21.28 9.50
CA PHE A 18 -0.20 -22.13 9.00
C PHE A 18 -0.69 -23.45 8.38
N ASN A 19 -1.98 -23.79 8.50
CA ASN A 19 -2.54 -24.94 7.77
C ASN A 19 -2.68 -24.64 6.27
N TYR A 20 -2.77 -23.35 5.89
CA TYR A 20 -2.84 -22.95 4.49
C TYR A 20 -1.53 -23.25 3.78
N GLY A 21 -1.61 -23.94 2.65
CA GLY A 21 -0.44 -24.29 1.86
C GLY A 21 0.51 -25.31 2.48
N TYR A 22 0.15 -25.93 3.61
CA TYR A 22 0.95 -26.97 4.22
C TYR A 22 0.73 -28.31 3.50
N GLN A 23 1.78 -28.87 2.92
CA GLN A 23 1.74 -30.12 2.16
C GLN A 23 2.19 -31.33 2.98
N GLY A 24 3.12 -31.12 3.92
CA GLY A 24 3.72 -32.15 4.75
C GLY A 24 5.08 -31.74 5.31
N LYS A 25 5.75 -32.69 5.95
CA LYS A 25 7.11 -32.49 6.43
C LYS A 25 8.11 -32.90 5.36
N TYR A 26 9.09 -32.02 5.12
CA TYR A 26 10.23 -32.30 4.25
C TYR A 26 11.46 -32.35 5.13
N ASN A 27 12.00 -33.57 5.30
CA ASN A 27 13.20 -33.79 6.08
C ASN A 27 14.40 -33.94 5.14
N TRP A 28 15.46 -33.23 5.40
CA TRP A 28 16.69 -33.36 4.63
C TRP A 28 17.89 -33.64 5.52
N THR A 29 18.83 -34.35 4.96
CA THR A 29 20.14 -34.60 5.55
C THR A 29 21.20 -33.80 4.81
N TYR A 30 22.27 -33.49 5.50
CA TYR A 30 23.43 -32.81 4.92
C TYR A 30 24.64 -33.75 4.92
N ASP A 31 25.34 -33.79 3.80
CA ASP A 31 26.69 -34.33 3.72
C ASP A 31 27.67 -33.15 3.83
N THR A 32 28.41 -33.15 4.92
CA THR A 32 29.45 -32.14 5.20
C THR A 32 30.84 -32.64 4.81
N THR A 33 30.98 -33.92 4.44
CA THR A 33 32.28 -34.56 4.23
C THR A 33 32.74 -34.58 2.78
N SER A 34 31.83 -34.42 1.83
CA SER A 34 32.11 -34.58 0.39
C SER A 34 32.08 -33.29 -0.43
N ASN A 35 31.66 -32.16 0.15
CA ASN A 35 31.48 -30.92 -0.61
C ASN A 35 32.76 -30.06 -0.62
N TYR A 36 33.79 -30.56 -1.27
CA TYR A 36 35.06 -29.86 -1.44
C TYR A 36 35.39 -29.69 -2.91
N GLN A 37 35.94 -28.53 -3.27
CA GLN A 37 36.48 -28.25 -4.60
C GLN A 37 37.99 -28.17 -4.57
N LEU A 38 38.65 -28.78 -5.55
CA LEU A 38 40.10 -28.67 -5.70
C LEU A 38 40.47 -27.26 -6.18
N LYS A 39 41.30 -26.56 -5.41
CA LYS A 39 41.84 -25.25 -5.77
C LYS A 39 43.35 -25.23 -5.67
N PHE A 40 43.96 -24.28 -6.39
CA PHE A 40 45.41 -24.05 -6.37
C PHE A 40 45.71 -22.75 -5.60
N ASP A 41 46.59 -22.82 -4.62
CA ASP A 41 47.10 -21.68 -3.87
C ASP A 41 48.35 -21.15 -4.55
N GLU A 42 48.23 -20.00 -5.23
CA GLU A 42 49.32 -19.37 -5.97
C GLU A 42 50.48 -18.90 -5.06
N THR A 43 50.18 -18.60 -3.79
CA THR A 43 51.18 -18.14 -2.82
C THR A 43 52.03 -19.29 -2.28
N GLN A 44 51.37 -20.43 -1.99
CA GLN A 44 52.02 -21.62 -1.45
C GLN A 44 52.42 -22.64 -2.53
N LEU A 45 52.04 -22.39 -3.79
CA LEU A 45 52.29 -23.25 -4.97
C LEU A 45 51.83 -24.71 -4.73
N LYS A 46 50.67 -24.90 -4.09
CA LYS A 46 50.12 -26.23 -3.81
C LYS A 46 48.62 -26.29 -4.04
N TYR A 47 48.13 -27.49 -4.33
CA TYR A 47 46.71 -27.78 -4.38
C TYR A 47 46.14 -28.02 -2.98
N TYR A 48 44.89 -27.61 -2.76
CA TYR A 48 44.14 -27.87 -1.55
C TYR A 48 42.67 -28.12 -1.89
N LEU A 49 41.94 -28.72 -0.95
CA LEU A 49 40.51 -28.96 -1.03
C LEU A 49 39.79 -27.83 -0.27
N ASP A 50 39.03 -27.06 -1.01
CA ASP A 50 38.30 -25.88 -0.54
C ASP A 50 36.84 -26.25 -0.22
N TYR A 51 36.40 -26.08 1.03
CA TYR A 51 35.06 -26.43 1.47
C TYR A 51 34.04 -25.49 0.84
N GLN A 52 32.99 -26.02 0.21
CA GLN A 52 31.95 -25.26 -0.49
C GLN A 52 30.63 -25.17 0.32
N GLY A 53 30.64 -25.63 1.56
CA GLY A 53 29.46 -25.68 2.42
C GLY A 53 28.79 -27.05 2.47
N PRO A 54 27.79 -27.21 3.37
CA PRO A 54 27.07 -28.48 3.46
C PRO A 54 26.21 -28.69 2.21
N GLN A 55 26.29 -29.87 1.63
CA GLN A 55 25.43 -30.26 0.53
C GLN A 55 24.28 -31.12 1.06
N ARG A 56 23.07 -30.85 0.62
CA ARG A 56 21.94 -31.75 0.91
C ARG A 56 22.14 -33.05 0.20
N SER A 57 22.11 -34.16 0.95
CA SER A 57 22.31 -35.50 0.38
C SER A 57 20.98 -36.14 -0.01
N SER A 58 19.91 -35.83 0.69
CA SER A 58 18.59 -36.33 0.34
C SER A 58 17.49 -35.51 1.01
N VAL A 59 16.34 -35.49 0.38
CA VAL A 59 15.08 -34.93 0.91
C VAL A 59 14.05 -36.05 0.94
N SER A 60 13.44 -36.30 2.10
CA SER A 60 12.32 -37.21 2.27
C SER A 60 11.06 -36.44 2.59
N TYR A 61 9.90 -37.01 2.28
CA TYR A 61 8.59 -36.35 2.42
C TYR A 61 7.63 -37.22 3.24
N GLU A 62 7.01 -36.58 4.22
CA GLU A 62 5.91 -37.14 5.00
C GLU A 62 4.63 -36.37 4.69
N ARG A 63 3.67 -37.02 4.02
CA ARG A 63 2.43 -36.42 3.53
C ARG A 63 1.54 -35.92 4.66
N SER A 64 0.91 -34.74 4.46
CA SER A 64 -0.12 -34.20 5.33
C SER A 64 -1.53 -34.46 4.79
N GLU A 65 -2.49 -34.65 5.68
CA GLU A 65 -3.92 -34.72 5.35
C GLU A 65 -4.62 -33.34 5.36
N LEU A 66 -3.93 -32.26 5.73
CA LEU A 66 -4.51 -30.92 5.78
C LEU A 66 -4.90 -30.40 4.39
N ASN A 67 -4.08 -30.69 3.38
CA ASN A 67 -4.29 -30.29 1.98
C ASN A 67 -4.12 -31.51 1.04
N PRO A 68 -5.03 -32.48 1.12
CA PRO A 68 -4.82 -33.80 0.53
C PRO A 68 -4.65 -33.76 -1.00
N THR A 69 -5.34 -32.85 -1.70
CA THR A 69 -5.25 -32.74 -3.16
C THR A 69 -3.86 -32.28 -3.61
N THR A 70 -3.32 -31.24 -2.99
CA THR A 70 -1.97 -30.72 -3.34
C THR A 70 -0.87 -31.62 -2.79
N ALA A 71 -1.04 -32.18 -1.60
CA ALA A 71 -0.12 -33.15 -1.02
C ALA A 71 0.02 -34.44 -1.87
N ASN A 72 -1.01 -34.81 -2.64
CA ASN A 72 -0.93 -35.94 -3.57
C ASN A 72 0.07 -35.73 -4.70
N TYR A 73 0.25 -34.49 -5.19
CA TYR A 73 1.26 -34.21 -6.23
C TYR A 73 2.65 -34.57 -5.70
N SER A 74 2.99 -34.09 -4.50
CA SER A 74 4.27 -34.41 -3.85
C SER A 74 4.39 -35.90 -3.54
N SER A 75 3.31 -36.54 -3.04
CA SER A 75 3.29 -37.99 -2.76
C SER A 75 3.59 -38.80 -4.00
N GLN A 76 3.10 -38.44 -5.19
CA GLN A 76 3.37 -39.16 -6.43
C GLN A 76 4.86 -39.12 -6.80
N VAL A 77 5.49 -37.94 -6.67
CA VAL A 77 6.94 -37.80 -6.94
C VAL A 77 7.75 -38.63 -5.97
N PHE A 78 7.52 -38.49 -4.67
CA PHE A 78 8.29 -39.20 -3.64
C PHE A 78 8.00 -40.69 -3.58
N ASN A 79 6.79 -41.15 -3.90
CA ASN A 79 6.49 -42.57 -4.01
C ASN A 79 7.19 -43.22 -5.19
N PHE A 80 7.45 -42.48 -6.27
CA PHE A 80 8.17 -42.98 -7.43
C PHE A 80 9.67 -43.00 -7.21
N ARG A 81 10.25 -41.94 -6.59
CA ARG A 81 11.68 -41.75 -6.42
C ARG A 81 12.25 -42.15 -5.05
N GLY A 82 11.37 -42.18 -4.03
CA GLY A 82 11.74 -42.40 -2.63
C GLY A 82 12.31 -41.16 -1.95
N THR A 83 13.42 -40.63 -2.44
CA THR A 83 14.04 -39.38 -1.98
C THR A 83 14.47 -38.53 -3.16
N GLU A 84 14.56 -37.21 -2.95
CA GLU A 84 15.07 -36.24 -3.91
C GLU A 84 16.39 -35.63 -3.42
N GLU A 85 17.21 -35.15 -4.34
CA GLU A 85 18.50 -34.52 -4.02
C GLU A 85 18.30 -33.14 -3.35
N SER A 86 17.21 -32.48 -3.67
CA SER A 86 16.87 -31.16 -3.10
C SER A 86 15.37 -30.86 -3.22
N ILE A 87 14.90 -29.84 -2.48
CA ILE A 87 13.54 -29.32 -2.64
C ILE A 87 13.33 -28.77 -4.06
N GLN A 88 14.33 -28.12 -4.63
CA GLN A 88 14.29 -27.60 -6.00
C GLN A 88 14.19 -28.72 -7.04
N ALA A 89 14.87 -29.85 -6.84
CA ALA A 89 14.73 -31.01 -7.70
C ALA A 89 13.30 -31.57 -7.62
N ALA A 90 12.75 -31.72 -6.40
CA ALA A 90 11.36 -32.15 -6.22
C ALA A 90 10.35 -31.23 -6.90
N GLN A 91 10.52 -29.90 -6.79
CA GLN A 91 9.68 -28.93 -7.49
C GLN A 91 9.83 -29.01 -9.01
N GLY A 92 11.05 -29.25 -9.52
CA GLY A 92 11.31 -29.49 -10.94
C GLY A 92 10.58 -30.73 -11.49
N ASP A 93 10.32 -31.71 -10.63
CA ASP A 93 9.55 -32.93 -10.92
C ASP A 93 8.04 -32.77 -10.56
N TYR A 94 7.57 -31.53 -10.41
CA TYR A 94 6.18 -31.18 -10.14
C TYR A 94 5.68 -31.49 -8.72
N ALA A 95 6.53 -31.74 -7.73
CA ALA A 95 6.14 -31.74 -6.34
C ALA A 95 5.83 -30.29 -5.89
N PHE A 96 4.88 -30.14 -4.96
CA PHE A 96 4.62 -28.89 -4.27
C PHE A 96 5.26 -28.92 -2.88
N VAL A 97 6.07 -27.91 -2.56
CA VAL A 97 6.54 -27.73 -1.19
C VAL A 97 5.58 -26.84 -0.39
N ASN A 98 5.78 -26.74 0.92
CA ASN A 98 4.95 -25.87 1.76
C ASN A 98 4.98 -24.42 1.24
N GLY A 99 3.81 -23.83 1.04
CA GLY A 99 3.65 -22.52 0.43
C GLY A 99 3.42 -22.51 -1.08
N ASP A 100 3.63 -23.61 -1.76
CA ASP A 100 3.29 -23.75 -3.18
C ASP A 100 1.79 -23.98 -3.37
N ARG A 101 1.31 -23.59 -4.52
CA ARG A 101 -0.08 -23.82 -4.92
C ARG A 101 -0.20 -24.02 -6.42
N PRO A 102 -1.19 -24.84 -6.86
CA PRO A 102 -1.45 -25.04 -8.27
C PRO A 102 -1.74 -23.72 -9.00
N GLN A 103 -1.21 -23.59 -10.20
CA GLN A 103 -1.42 -22.43 -11.05
C GLN A 103 -2.82 -22.47 -11.69
N SER A 104 -3.34 -21.31 -12.10
CA SER A 104 -4.57 -21.25 -12.90
C SER A 104 -4.28 -21.67 -14.33
N ILE A 105 -5.18 -22.49 -14.92
CA ILE A 105 -5.10 -22.87 -16.31
C ILE A 105 -5.62 -21.72 -17.16
N ASN A 106 -4.76 -21.18 -18.03
CA ASN A 106 -5.08 -20.07 -18.95
C ASN A 106 -5.76 -18.86 -18.27
N SER A 107 -5.48 -18.61 -16.99
CA SER A 107 -6.11 -17.56 -16.17
C SER A 107 -7.65 -17.66 -16.02
N LEU A 108 -8.29 -18.66 -16.63
CA LEU A 108 -9.74 -18.85 -16.66
C LEU A 108 -10.24 -19.85 -15.60
N PHE A 109 -9.50 -20.94 -15.40
CA PHE A 109 -9.92 -22.01 -14.51
C PHE A 109 -8.88 -22.22 -13.40
N SER A 110 -9.36 -22.36 -12.17
CA SER A 110 -8.51 -22.77 -11.06
C SER A 110 -8.15 -24.26 -11.18
N SER A 111 -6.87 -24.59 -11.02
CA SER A 111 -6.44 -25.97 -10.94
C SER A 111 -6.98 -26.66 -9.68
N THR A 112 -7.17 -27.97 -9.75
CA THR A 112 -7.65 -28.76 -8.61
C THR A 112 -6.72 -28.60 -7.41
N GLY A 113 -7.29 -28.36 -6.23
CA GLY A 113 -6.53 -28.15 -4.99
C GLY A 113 -6.06 -26.70 -4.76
N ARG A 114 -6.40 -25.75 -5.66
CA ARG A 114 -6.11 -24.33 -5.43
C ARG A 114 -6.96 -23.78 -4.30
N GLN A 115 -6.34 -23.41 -3.20
CA GLN A 115 -7.00 -22.88 -2.01
C GLN A 115 -7.25 -21.38 -2.11
N PHE A 116 -8.25 -20.89 -1.36
CA PHE A 116 -8.39 -19.48 -1.07
C PHE A 116 -7.21 -19.01 -0.20
N ASN A 117 -6.42 -18.07 -0.72
CA ASN A 117 -5.25 -17.52 -0.02
C ASN A 117 -5.59 -16.20 0.63
N GLY A 118 -6.44 -16.24 1.62
CA GLY A 118 -6.84 -15.02 2.33
C GLY A 118 -7.48 -15.31 3.67
N TYR A 119 -7.08 -14.51 4.65
CA TYR A 119 -7.77 -14.39 5.93
C TYR A 119 -8.03 -12.91 6.15
N VAL A 120 -9.29 -12.48 5.99
CA VAL A 120 -9.65 -11.05 5.95
C VAL A 120 -10.69 -10.75 7.01
N ILE A 121 -10.45 -9.74 7.81
CA ILE A 121 -11.41 -9.16 8.75
C ILE A 121 -11.60 -7.70 8.39
N THR A 122 -12.84 -7.29 8.13
CA THR A 122 -13.20 -5.89 7.95
C THR A 122 -14.23 -5.50 8.99
N GLU A 123 -13.97 -4.42 9.72
CA GLU A 123 -14.92 -3.87 10.68
C GLU A 123 -15.21 -2.40 10.33
N THR A 124 -16.50 -2.09 10.21
CA THR A 124 -16.98 -0.72 10.04
C THR A 124 -17.96 -0.41 11.14
N THR A 125 -17.74 0.69 11.84
CA THR A 125 -18.77 1.28 12.71
C THR A 125 -19.12 2.66 12.17
N GLN A 126 -20.41 2.98 12.13
CA GLN A 126 -20.93 4.24 11.65
C GLN A 126 -21.87 4.86 12.71
N LEU A 127 -21.60 6.10 13.06
CA LEU A 127 -22.52 6.94 13.80
C LEU A 127 -23.07 7.99 12.83
N ARG A 128 -24.36 7.88 12.50
CA ARG A 128 -25.04 8.84 11.65
C ARG A 128 -26.19 9.48 12.39
N PHE A 129 -26.26 10.78 12.32
CA PHE A 129 -27.39 11.59 12.76
C PHE A 129 -27.87 12.43 11.57
N ALA A 130 -29.16 12.40 11.28
CA ALA A 130 -29.77 13.25 10.27
C ALA A 130 -31.09 13.78 10.83
N SER A 131 -31.33 15.07 10.67
CA SER A 131 -32.58 15.71 11.05
C SER A 131 -33.00 16.66 9.95
N SER A 132 -34.29 16.70 9.66
CA SER A 132 -34.88 17.68 8.75
C SER A 132 -36.16 18.21 9.33
N PHE A 133 -36.39 19.49 9.05
CA PHE A 133 -37.60 20.22 9.40
C PHE A 133 -38.19 20.85 8.13
N SER A 134 -39.49 20.73 7.96
CA SER A 134 -40.22 21.36 6.86
C SER A 134 -41.35 22.18 7.40
N ALA A 135 -41.59 23.35 6.76
CA ALA A 135 -42.69 24.24 7.08
C ALA A 135 -43.30 24.83 5.80
N ASP A 136 -44.60 24.79 5.71
CA ASP A 136 -45.36 25.46 4.64
C ASP A 136 -45.82 26.81 5.11
N PHE A 137 -45.48 27.85 4.34
CA PHE A 137 -45.90 29.21 4.61
C PHE A 137 -46.38 29.89 3.32
N LYS A 138 -47.67 30.08 3.18
CA LYS A 138 -48.33 30.61 1.97
C LYS A 138 -47.94 29.73 0.75
N ASN A 139 -47.22 30.34 -0.19
CA ASN A 139 -46.77 29.66 -1.43
C ASN A 139 -45.37 29.04 -1.32
N HIS A 140 -44.80 29.01 -0.12
CA HIS A 140 -43.46 28.50 0.16
C HIS A 140 -43.52 27.20 0.94
N ALA A 141 -42.72 26.18 0.53
CA ALA A 141 -42.47 24.97 1.27
C ALA A 141 -40.96 24.89 1.58
N ILE A 142 -40.62 25.37 2.76
CA ILE A 142 -39.22 25.49 3.20
C ILE A 142 -38.81 24.21 3.90
N MET A 143 -37.63 23.66 3.53
CA MET A 143 -37.00 22.52 4.20
C MET A 143 -35.59 22.91 4.64
N VAL A 144 -35.26 22.60 5.90
CA VAL A 144 -33.92 22.77 6.48
C VAL A 144 -33.48 21.42 7.04
N GLY A 145 -32.23 21.08 6.85
CA GLY A 145 -31.71 19.81 7.41
C GLY A 145 -30.25 19.89 7.76
N VAL A 146 -29.87 19.00 8.68
CA VAL A 146 -28.48 18.78 9.11
C VAL A 146 -28.16 17.30 9.11
N GLU A 147 -26.92 16.97 8.82
CA GLU A 147 -26.42 15.60 8.79
C GLU A 147 -25.02 15.55 9.42
N TYR A 148 -24.78 14.55 10.24
CA TYR A 148 -23.48 14.18 10.78
C TYR A 148 -23.25 12.70 10.51
N ASP A 149 -22.09 12.34 9.96
CA ASP A 149 -21.69 10.97 9.68
C ASP A 149 -20.23 10.80 10.09
N GLN A 150 -19.97 9.95 11.06
CA GLN A 150 -18.63 9.53 11.44
C GLN A 150 -18.50 8.02 11.26
N ARG A 151 -17.48 7.62 10.52
CA ARG A 151 -17.16 6.21 10.33
C ARG A 151 -15.87 5.86 11.06
N ASN A 152 -15.77 4.60 11.44
CA ASN A 152 -14.55 4.02 11.95
C ASN A 152 -14.32 2.72 11.17
N LEU A 153 -13.37 2.77 10.25
CA LEU A 153 -13.04 1.67 9.35
C LEU A 153 -11.75 1.01 9.80
N SER A 154 -11.75 -0.31 9.77
CA SER A 154 -10.60 -1.13 10.14
C SER A 154 -10.54 -2.38 9.30
N GLY A 155 -9.35 -2.79 8.96
CA GLY A 155 -9.10 -3.96 8.13
C GLY A 155 -7.89 -4.73 8.61
N TYR A 156 -7.93 -6.04 8.47
CA TYR A 156 -6.84 -6.96 8.72
C TYR A 156 -6.87 -8.05 7.66
N THR A 157 -5.77 -8.21 6.95
CA THR A 157 -5.63 -9.21 5.89
C THR A 157 -4.35 -9.98 6.08
N VAL A 158 -4.41 -11.30 5.94
CA VAL A 158 -3.25 -12.18 5.84
C VAL A 158 -3.34 -12.98 4.55
N ASN A 159 -2.22 -13.15 3.86
CA ASN A 159 -2.02 -14.07 2.75
C ASN A 159 -1.27 -15.32 3.26
N PRO A 160 -1.97 -16.29 3.87
CA PRO A 160 -1.35 -17.28 4.73
C PRO A 160 -0.44 -18.27 4.00
N ILE A 161 -0.73 -18.63 2.76
CA ILE A 161 0.09 -19.59 1.99
C ILE A 161 1.52 -19.09 1.85
N GLY A 162 1.71 -17.78 1.62
CA GLY A 162 3.03 -17.17 1.49
C GLY A 162 3.89 -17.18 2.76
N LEU A 163 3.32 -17.50 3.93
CA LEU A 163 4.07 -17.53 5.19
C LEU A 163 5.18 -18.60 5.17
N TRP A 164 4.94 -19.74 4.54
CA TRP A 164 5.93 -20.81 4.42
C TRP A 164 7.14 -20.39 3.59
N GLU A 165 6.90 -19.78 2.44
CA GLU A 165 7.95 -19.22 1.60
C GLU A 165 8.71 -18.10 2.33
N ARG A 166 7.96 -17.18 3.00
CA ARG A 166 8.55 -16.09 3.76
C ARG A 166 9.46 -16.61 4.88
N MET A 167 8.99 -17.58 5.65
CA MET A 167 9.78 -18.23 6.71
C MET A 167 11.05 -18.85 6.14
N ARG A 168 10.98 -19.56 5.02
CA ARG A 168 12.13 -20.17 4.34
C ARG A 168 13.13 -19.10 3.87
N ASN A 169 12.65 -17.99 3.32
CA ASN A 169 13.51 -16.92 2.79
C ASN A 169 14.19 -16.08 3.89
N LEU A 170 13.59 -15.97 5.07
CA LEU A 170 14.13 -15.17 6.17
C LEU A 170 14.98 -15.98 7.15
N THR A 171 14.82 -17.31 7.17
CA THR A 171 15.59 -18.19 8.07
C THR A 171 16.97 -18.47 7.49
N ASN A 172 17.99 -18.52 8.35
CA ASN A 172 19.40 -18.77 8.00
C ASN A 172 20.10 -17.67 7.16
N ILE A 173 19.44 -16.56 6.80
CA ILE A 173 20.03 -15.54 5.93
C ILE A 173 21.27 -14.88 6.55
N HIS A 174 21.37 -14.84 7.87
CA HIS A 174 22.52 -14.33 8.62
C HIS A 174 23.74 -15.29 8.59
N LEU A 175 23.58 -16.49 8.01
CA LEU A 175 24.61 -17.50 7.82
C LEU A 175 24.87 -17.75 6.32
N ALA A 176 24.61 -16.76 5.46
CA ALA A 176 24.75 -16.92 4.01
C ALA A 176 26.19 -16.98 3.51
N GLU A 177 27.12 -16.45 4.29
CA GLU A 177 28.53 -16.30 3.90
C GLU A 177 29.43 -17.15 4.81
N PHE A 178 30.57 -17.60 4.27
CA PHE A 178 31.63 -18.26 5.04
C PHE A 178 32.71 -17.27 5.45
N ASP A 179 33.32 -17.49 6.63
CA ASP A 179 34.50 -16.77 7.09
C ASP A 179 35.76 -17.28 6.35
N THR A 180 35.89 -16.87 5.11
CA THR A 180 37.02 -17.25 4.25
C THR A 180 38.35 -16.65 4.68
N ALA A 181 38.30 -15.59 5.52
CA ALA A 181 39.50 -14.96 6.08
C ALA A 181 40.18 -15.84 7.17
N ASN A 182 39.40 -16.70 7.85
CA ASN A 182 39.87 -17.54 8.95
C ASN A 182 39.59 -19.02 8.70
N PRO A 183 40.26 -19.67 7.68
CA PRO A 183 40.08 -21.07 7.38
C PRO A 183 40.58 -21.96 8.51
N ILE A 184 39.81 -23.00 8.80
CA ILE A 184 40.28 -24.12 9.64
C ILE A 184 41.03 -25.09 8.71
N ILE A 185 42.35 -25.19 8.91
CA ILE A 185 43.20 -26.03 8.10
C ILE A 185 43.22 -27.42 8.72
N ILE A 186 42.76 -28.41 7.96
CA ILE A 186 42.88 -29.84 8.30
C ILE A 186 44.05 -30.40 7.47
N ALA A 187 45.13 -30.68 8.16
CA ALA A 187 46.33 -31.21 7.52
C ALA A 187 46.02 -32.60 6.89
N GLY A 188 46.40 -32.76 5.63
CA GLY A 188 46.31 -34.05 4.98
C GLY A 188 47.27 -35.05 5.65
N THR A 189 46.82 -36.29 5.81
CA THR A 189 47.73 -37.40 6.14
C THR A 189 48.56 -37.71 4.93
N SER A 190 49.68 -38.44 5.11
CA SER A 190 50.65 -38.77 4.03
C SER A 190 49.95 -39.21 2.73
N GLY A 191 50.05 -38.35 1.69
CA GLY A 191 49.41 -38.58 0.38
C GLY A 191 48.04 -37.96 0.15
N SER A 192 47.41 -37.31 1.15
CA SER A 192 46.16 -36.57 0.99
C SER A 192 46.39 -35.06 0.95
N LEU A 193 45.47 -34.33 0.27
CA LEU A 193 45.54 -32.88 0.15
C LEU A 193 45.10 -32.22 1.46
N GLU A 194 45.66 -31.04 1.72
CA GLU A 194 45.16 -30.12 2.77
C GLU A 194 43.71 -29.78 2.50
N GLN A 195 42.87 -29.78 3.55
CA GLN A 195 41.46 -29.33 3.46
C GLN A 195 41.32 -27.99 4.19
N ARG A 196 40.69 -27.03 3.54
CA ARG A 196 40.32 -25.75 4.14
C ARG A 196 38.82 -25.77 4.40
N TYR A 197 38.43 -25.81 5.68
CA TYR A 197 37.07 -25.78 6.14
C TYR A 197 36.76 -24.36 6.68
N TYR A 198 35.56 -23.88 6.42
CA TYR A 198 35.11 -22.55 6.87
C TYR A 198 33.88 -22.67 7.76
N ARG A 199 33.85 -21.88 8.80
CA ARG A 199 32.64 -21.66 9.57
C ARG A 199 31.77 -20.62 8.87
N TYR A 200 30.47 -20.63 9.16
CA TYR A 200 29.62 -19.52 8.72
C TYR A 200 30.04 -18.21 9.37
N LEU A 201 30.04 -17.14 8.60
CA LEU A 201 30.15 -15.78 9.10
C LEU A 201 28.80 -15.40 9.70
N TYR A 202 28.77 -15.21 11.02
CA TYR A 202 27.54 -14.81 11.72
C TYR A 202 27.35 -13.30 11.61
N ASP A 203 26.32 -12.86 10.86
CA ASP A 203 25.93 -11.45 10.71
C ASP A 203 24.62 -11.18 11.46
N ALA A 204 24.73 -10.74 12.71
CA ALA A 204 23.56 -10.43 13.56
C ALA A 204 22.62 -9.37 12.95
N SER A 205 23.13 -8.49 12.08
CA SER A 205 22.31 -7.45 11.43
C SER A 205 21.32 -8.00 10.38
N LYS A 206 21.63 -9.17 9.81
CA LYS A 206 20.78 -9.88 8.84
C LYS A 206 19.83 -10.89 9.50
N GLN A 207 19.92 -11.11 10.82
CA GLN A 207 19.09 -12.10 11.50
C GLN A 207 17.69 -11.56 11.80
N ASN A 208 16.69 -12.13 11.14
CA ASN A 208 15.28 -11.76 11.27
C ASN A 208 14.65 -12.36 12.54
N GLN A 209 13.53 -11.77 12.99
CA GLN A 209 12.86 -12.22 14.22
C GLN A 209 12.34 -13.66 14.10
N ILE A 210 11.85 -14.06 12.92
CA ILE A 210 11.38 -15.44 12.72
C ILE A 210 12.52 -16.46 12.92
N ASP A 211 13.73 -16.17 12.44
CA ASP A 211 14.88 -17.06 12.65
C ASP A 211 15.22 -17.20 14.15
N LYS A 212 15.24 -16.09 14.90
CA LYS A 212 15.46 -16.10 16.36
C LYS A 212 14.41 -16.95 17.07
N SER A 213 13.14 -16.77 16.73
CA SER A 213 12.02 -17.49 17.32
C SER A 213 12.05 -18.99 17.01
N LEU A 214 12.48 -19.38 15.79
CA LEU A 214 12.63 -20.80 15.44
C LEU A 214 13.80 -21.46 16.19
N ARG A 215 14.93 -20.75 16.35
CA ARG A 215 16.05 -21.24 17.19
C ARG A 215 15.63 -21.45 18.63
N GLU A 216 14.94 -20.47 19.21
CA GLU A 216 14.38 -20.57 20.56
C GLU A 216 13.43 -21.77 20.70
N ALA A 217 12.52 -21.99 19.75
CA ALA A 217 11.60 -23.13 19.73
C ALA A 217 12.32 -24.48 19.64
N LEU A 218 13.51 -24.52 19.01
CA LEU A 218 14.39 -25.69 18.95
C LEU A 218 15.35 -25.83 20.15
N GLY A 219 15.29 -24.90 21.13
CA GLY A 219 16.22 -24.87 22.26
C GLY A 219 17.66 -24.49 21.90
N LEU A 220 17.84 -23.82 20.75
CA LEU A 220 19.15 -23.36 20.29
C LEU A 220 19.39 -21.91 20.74
N SER A 221 20.65 -21.54 20.95
CA SER A 221 21.02 -20.15 21.16
C SER A 221 20.82 -19.35 19.88
N VAL A 222 20.57 -18.03 20.01
CA VAL A 222 20.31 -17.12 18.88
C VAL A 222 21.48 -17.08 17.90
N ASP A 223 22.70 -17.18 18.38
CA ASP A 223 23.96 -17.19 17.63
C ASP A 223 24.40 -18.59 17.15
N ASN A 224 23.58 -19.62 17.37
CA ASN A 224 23.87 -20.97 16.90
C ASN A 224 23.95 -20.99 15.35
N GLN A 225 24.98 -21.62 14.80
CA GLN A 225 25.26 -21.65 13.35
C GLN A 225 24.67 -22.86 12.62
N SER A 226 23.85 -23.67 13.28
CA SER A 226 23.15 -24.78 12.60
C SER A 226 22.09 -24.25 11.66
N LEU A 227 22.01 -24.83 10.46
CA LEU A 227 20.96 -24.49 9.50
C LEU A 227 19.61 -25.08 9.94
N ILE A 228 18.60 -24.25 10.01
CA ILE A 228 17.24 -24.65 10.37
C ILE A 228 16.47 -25.09 9.12
N ASN A 229 15.82 -26.24 9.20
CA ASN A 229 14.88 -26.73 8.21
C ASN A 229 13.46 -26.25 8.53
N THR A 230 12.98 -25.22 7.86
CA THR A 230 11.65 -24.64 8.08
C THR A 230 10.52 -25.57 7.65
N ASP A 231 10.74 -26.44 6.67
CA ASP A 231 9.71 -27.35 6.13
C ASP A 231 9.57 -28.64 6.96
N ALA A 232 10.35 -28.81 8.02
CA ALA A 232 10.19 -29.90 9.00
C ALA A 232 9.23 -29.54 10.16
N PHE A 233 8.84 -28.26 10.30
CA PHE A 233 7.90 -27.85 11.36
C PHE A 233 6.47 -28.30 11.07
N SER A 234 5.74 -28.60 12.13
CA SER A 234 4.29 -28.77 12.07
C SER A 234 3.60 -27.39 12.07
N PRO A 235 2.47 -27.20 11.38
CA PRO A 235 1.66 -25.99 11.48
C PRO A 235 1.29 -25.61 12.92
N ASP A 236 1.10 -26.57 13.81
CA ASP A 236 0.73 -26.34 15.21
C ASP A 236 1.88 -25.77 16.06
N ASP A 237 3.14 -25.91 15.59
CA ASP A 237 4.32 -25.35 16.25
C ASP A 237 4.55 -23.87 15.89
N LEU A 238 3.83 -23.35 14.90
CA LEU A 238 4.06 -22.04 14.31
C LEU A 238 2.97 -21.03 14.70
N LYS A 239 3.38 -19.79 14.94
CA LYS A 239 2.50 -18.67 15.30
C LYS A 239 2.97 -17.39 14.60
N LEU A 240 2.03 -16.50 14.24
CA LEU A 240 2.39 -15.19 13.69
C LEU A 240 3.28 -14.37 14.63
N SER A 241 3.15 -14.53 15.95
CA SER A 241 3.97 -13.86 16.95
C SER A 241 5.46 -14.28 16.95
N MET A 242 5.82 -15.27 16.16
CA MET A 242 7.22 -15.64 15.90
C MET A 242 7.89 -14.68 14.91
N PHE A 243 7.11 -13.98 14.09
CA PHE A 243 7.58 -12.93 13.18
C PHE A 243 7.54 -11.57 13.85
N SER A 244 8.35 -10.64 13.36
CA SER A 244 8.13 -9.21 13.59
C SER A 244 7.14 -8.63 12.58
N ALA A 245 6.61 -7.44 12.84
CA ALA A 245 5.80 -6.73 11.85
C ALA A 245 6.57 -6.51 10.54
N ALA A 246 7.86 -6.17 10.63
CA ALA A 246 8.73 -5.97 9.47
C ALA A 246 8.91 -7.26 8.66
N ASP A 247 9.09 -8.43 9.29
CA ASP A 247 9.20 -9.72 8.60
C ASP A 247 7.99 -10.01 7.69
N LEU A 248 6.80 -9.58 8.12
CA LEU A 248 5.53 -9.83 7.41
C LEU A 248 5.16 -8.75 6.39
N LEU A 249 5.60 -7.51 6.62
CA LEU A 249 5.27 -6.35 5.79
C LEU A 249 6.30 -6.07 4.69
N GLN A 250 7.54 -6.56 4.82
CA GLN A 250 8.57 -6.37 3.81
C GLN A 250 8.12 -6.83 2.43
N THR A 251 8.48 -6.01 1.43
CA THR A 251 8.26 -6.27 0.00
C THR A 251 9.62 -6.32 -0.72
N GLY A 252 9.63 -6.65 -2.00
CA GLY A 252 10.85 -6.68 -2.80
C GLY A 252 11.49 -8.05 -2.89
N GLN A 253 12.77 -8.19 -2.51
CA GLN A 253 13.53 -9.44 -2.68
C GLN A 253 12.94 -10.66 -1.92
N VAL A 254 12.23 -10.40 -0.83
CA VAL A 254 11.57 -11.43 -0.02
C VAL A 254 10.08 -11.64 -0.34
N GLY A 255 9.62 -11.12 -1.48
CA GLY A 255 8.25 -11.26 -1.96
C GLY A 255 7.33 -10.08 -1.62
N SER A 256 6.03 -10.29 -1.69
CA SER A 256 5.01 -9.28 -1.39
C SER A 256 4.70 -9.24 0.11
N ALA A 257 4.11 -8.14 0.59
CA ALA A 257 3.59 -8.07 1.96
C ALA A 257 2.56 -9.19 2.20
N LEU A 258 2.72 -9.91 3.30
CA LEU A 258 1.85 -11.02 3.67
C LEU A 258 0.74 -10.63 4.62
N VAL A 259 0.88 -9.49 5.30
CA VAL A 259 -0.17 -8.87 6.11
C VAL A 259 -0.41 -7.44 5.65
N ASP A 260 -1.66 -7.02 5.74
CA ASP A 260 -2.06 -5.61 5.70
C ASP A 260 -3.05 -5.34 6.82
N TYR A 261 -2.92 -4.18 7.48
CA TYR A 261 -3.78 -3.83 8.61
C TYR A 261 -3.88 -2.32 8.83
N TYR A 262 -5.03 -1.92 9.34
CA TYR A 262 -5.32 -0.61 9.92
C TYR A 262 -6.44 -0.76 10.96
N GLY A 263 -6.27 -0.17 12.12
CA GLY A 263 -7.14 -0.39 13.28
C GLY A 263 -7.04 -1.81 13.87
N PHE A 264 -5.96 -2.51 13.51
CA PHE A 264 -5.48 -3.76 14.06
C PHE A 264 -3.95 -3.69 14.16
N ASP A 265 -3.34 -4.58 14.93
CA ASP A 265 -1.91 -4.85 14.87
C ASP A 265 -1.60 -5.95 13.83
N TYR A 266 -0.31 -6.25 13.62
CA TYR A 266 0.13 -7.26 12.67
C TYR A 266 -0.29 -8.70 13.06
N LEU A 267 -0.70 -8.92 14.31
CA LEU A 267 -1.22 -10.20 14.82
C LEU A 267 -2.74 -10.32 14.68
N GLY A 268 -3.43 -9.26 14.26
CA GLY A 268 -4.89 -9.21 14.14
C GLY A 268 -5.63 -8.84 15.43
N ASN A 269 -4.94 -8.32 16.44
CA ASN A 269 -5.57 -7.76 17.62
C ASN A 269 -6.11 -6.36 17.32
N ARG A 270 -7.29 -6.05 17.85
CA ARG A 270 -7.95 -4.77 17.59
C ARG A 270 -7.20 -3.60 18.22
N ASP A 271 -6.84 -2.63 17.39
CA ASP A 271 -6.35 -1.33 17.82
C ASP A 271 -7.45 -0.27 17.72
N LYS A 272 -7.70 0.44 18.83
CA LYS A 272 -8.70 1.51 18.90
C LYS A 272 -8.10 2.91 18.75
N ASN A 273 -6.79 3.02 18.72
CA ASN A 273 -6.09 4.29 18.63
C ASN A 273 -6.18 4.87 17.21
N SER A 274 -5.90 6.15 17.07
CA SER A 274 -5.65 6.78 15.78
C SER A 274 -4.19 6.58 15.38
N THR A 275 -3.89 6.62 14.09
CA THR A 275 -2.51 6.56 13.59
C THR A 275 -1.69 7.72 14.16
N ASN A 276 -0.58 7.39 14.77
CA ASN A 276 0.41 8.34 15.26
C ASN A 276 1.78 7.98 14.65
N LEU A 277 2.35 8.90 13.88
CA LEU A 277 3.58 8.64 13.13
C LEU A 277 4.82 8.48 14.02
N ASP A 278 4.87 9.20 15.16
CA ASP A 278 5.97 9.03 16.13
C ASP A 278 5.95 7.62 16.72
N LYS A 279 4.76 7.14 17.12
CA LYS A 279 4.59 5.77 17.61
C LYS A 279 4.87 4.74 16.52
N PHE A 280 4.43 5.00 15.29
CA PHE A 280 4.69 4.11 14.17
C PHE A 280 6.20 3.87 13.97
N LEU A 281 7.02 4.92 14.08
CA LEU A 281 8.47 4.83 13.89
C LEU A 281 9.22 4.30 15.10
N ASN A 282 8.73 4.56 16.32
CA ASN A 282 9.52 4.40 17.54
C ASN A 282 9.00 3.36 18.53
N ASP A 283 7.69 3.01 18.50
CA ASP A 283 7.13 2.00 19.43
C ASP A 283 7.68 0.61 19.12
N LYS A 284 8.11 -0.07 20.15
CA LYS A 284 8.71 -1.40 20.07
C LYS A 284 7.94 -2.43 20.87
N ASP A 285 7.98 -3.67 20.39
CA ASP A 285 7.51 -4.82 21.14
C ASP A 285 8.50 -5.22 22.27
N ASP A 286 8.14 -6.23 23.04
CA ASP A 286 8.97 -6.79 24.11
C ASP A 286 10.26 -7.46 23.62
N LYS A 287 10.36 -7.74 22.32
CA LYS A 287 11.55 -8.27 21.64
C LYS A 287 12.43 -7.17 21.02
N GLY A 288 12.02 -5.91 21.12
CA GLY A 288 12.75 -4.75 20.59
C GLY A 288 12.49 -4.44 19.12
N ASN A 289 11.52 -5.11 18.45
CA ASN A 289 11.15 -4.83 17.06
C ASN A 289 10.13 -3.71 16.98
N ASN A 290 10.16 -2.91 15.89
CA ASN A 290 9.15 -1.90 15.65
C ASN A 290 7.77 -2.53 15.46
N THR A 291 6.75 -2.01 16.13
CA THR A 291 5.37 -2.51 16.06
C THR A 291 4.64 -2.07 14.81
N LEU A 292 5.11 -1.01 14.14
CA LEU A 292 4.56 -0.41 12.92
C LEU A 292 3.04 -0.19 12.99
N HIS A 293 2.61 0.47 14.03
CA HIS A 293 1.21 0.59 14.44
C HIS A 293 0.39 1.51 13.54
N VAL A 294 -0.70 1.03 12.96
CA VAL A 294 -1.59 1.80 12.08
C VAL A 294 -2.99 1.82 12.65
N GLY A 295 -3.45 3.00 13.05
CA GLY A 295 -4.77 3.20 13.62
C GLY A 295 -5.90 3.04 12.61
N ALA A 296 -7.14 3.00 13.12
CA ALA A 296 -8.33 2.95 12.31
C ALA A 296 -8.53 4.26 11.51
N TYR A 297 -9.07 4.17 10.31
CA TYR A 297 -9.46 5.32 9.51
C TYR A 297 -10.81 5.86 9.98
N LYS A 298 -10.86 7.15 10.37
CA LYS A 298 -12.00 7.77 11.06
C LYS A 298 -12.46 9.06 10.38
N PRO A 299 -12.95 9.01 9.13
CA PRO A 299 -13.44 10.21 8.44
C PRO A 299 -14.72 10.74 9.09
N ILE A 300 -14.85 12.08 9.06
CA ILE A 300 -15.99 12.83 9.61
C ILE A 300 -16.63 13.63 8.48
N TYR A 301 -17.94 13.59 8.43
CA TYR A 301 -18.74 14.33 7.48
C TYR A 301 -19.86 15.09 8.19
N VAL A 302 -19.99 16.36 7.88
CA VAL A 302 -21.04 17.23 8.41
C VAL A 302 -21.68 17.99 7.24
N ALA A 303 -22.99 18.04 7.19
CA ALA A 303 -23.70 18.76 6.15
C ALA A 303 -24.87 19.56 6.73
N GLY A 304 -25.17 20.68 6.09
CA GLY A 304 -26.37 21.44 6.32
C GLY A 304 -26.97 21.88 5.00
N TYR A 305 -28.29 21.95 4.92
CA TYR A 305 -28.97 22.42 3.73
C TYR A 305 -30.25 23.18 4.05
N ILE A 306 -30.59 24.10 3.15
CA ILE A 306 -31.89 24.78 3.09
C ILE A 306 -32.41 24.71 1.66
N GLN A 307 -33.68 24.45 1.52
CA GLN A 307 -34.38 24.40 0.24
C GLN A 307 -35.76 25.06 0.39
N ASP A 308 -36.16 25.80 -0.63
CA ASP A 308 -37.48 26.39 -0.73
C ASP A 308 -38.15 26.03 -2.05
N LYS A 309 -39.34 25.49 -1.99
CA LYS A 309 -40.22 25.29 -3.15
C LYS A 309 -41.33 26.32 -3.08
N PHE A 310 -41.45 27.16 -4.11
CA PHE A 310 -42.49 28.18 -4.15
C PHE A 310 -43.05 28.39 -5.54
N ASP A 311 -44.31 28.81 -5.57
CA ASP A 311 -45.01 29.16 -6.79
C ASP A 311 -45.06 30.68 -6.92
N PHE A 312 -44.59 31.23 -8.05
CA PHE A 312 -44.70 32.61 -8.41
C PHE A 312 -45.44 32.76 -9.73
N LYS A 313 -46.69 33.17 -9.69
CA LYS A 313 -47.63 33.11 -10.82
C LYS A 313 -47.72 31.67 -11.34
N ASP A 314 -47.41 31.47 -12.62
CA ASP A 314 -47.43 30.15 -13.28
C ASP A 314 -46.08 29.43 -13.18
N LEU A 315 -45.08 30.04 -12.57
CA LEU A 315 -43.73 29.45 -12.41
C LEU A 315 -43.61 28.74 -11.07
N ARG A 316 -43.14 27.52 -11.09
CA ARG A 316 -42.77 26.76 -9.88
C ARG A 316 -41.25 26.71 -9.74
N PHE A 317 -40.76 27.19 -8.62
CA PHE A 317 -39.33 27.21 -8.29
C PHE A 317 -39.01 26.19 -7.21
N ASN A 318 -37.79 25.64 -7.30
CA ASN A 318 -37.17 24.86 -6.26
C ASN A 318 -35.71 25.34 -6.14
N VAL A 319 -35.41 26.10 -5.11
CA VAL A 319 -34.11 26.73 -4.88
C VAL A 319 -33.56 26.25 -3.55
N GLY A 320 -32.30 25.87 -3.53
CA GLY A 320 -31.67 25.44 -2.31
C GLY A 320 -30.15 25.54 -2.37
N VAL A 321 -29.55 25.42 -1.21
CA VAL A 321 -28.11 25.29 -1.05
C VAL A 321 -27.81 24.23 -0.01
N ARG A 322 -26.82 23.38 -0.33
CA ARG A 322 -26.24 22.43 0.60
C ARG A 322 -24.77 22.79 0.81
N ILE A 323 -24.31 22.74 2.05
CA ILE A 323 -22.93 22.96 2.43
C ILE A 323 -22.45 21.69 3.13
N ASP A 324 -21.40 21.07 2.58
CA ASP A 324 -20.78 19.86 3.10
C ASP A 324 -19.38 20.18 3.62
N ARG A 325 -19.05 19.71 4.83
CA ARG A 325 -17.70 19.68 5.38
C ARG A 325 -17.26 18.23 5.48
N PHE A 326 -16.22 17.90 4.75
CA PHE A 326 -15.55 16.60 4.80
C PHE A 326 -14.18 16.72 5.45
N ASP A 327 -13.93 15.90 6.46
CA ASP A 327 -12.68 15.80 7.17
C ASP A 327 -12.19 14.34 7.11
N ALA A 328 -11.11 14.10 6.36
CA ALA A 328 -10.53 12.77 6.29
C ALA A 328 -9.84 12.34 7.59
N ASN A 329 -9.60 13.30 8.53
CA ASN A 329 -9.05 13.06 9.86
C ASN A 329 -7.80 12.19 9.84
N GLN A 330 -6.83 12.54 9.00
CA GLN A 330 -5.59 11.79 8.76
C GLN A 330 -4.43 12.72 8.42
N LYS A 331 -3.23 12.16 8.29
CA LYS A 331 -2.04 12.90 7.87
C LYS A 331 -1.97 13.01 6.35
N VAL A 332 -1.37 14.11 5.86
CA VAL A 332 -1.08 14.36 4.45
C VAL A 332 0.34 14.89 4.32
N LEU A 333 1.01 14.60 3.22
CA LEU A 333 2.32 15.19 2.92
C LEU A 333 2.19 16.71 2.79
N LYS A 334 3.15 17.46 3.36
CA LYS A 334 3.27 18.91 3.14
C LYS A 334 3.64 19.20 1.70
N ASP A 335 4.55 18.40 1.17
CA ASP A 335 5.06 18.42 -0.19
C ASP A 335 5.14 16.98 -0.71
N PRO A 336 4.37 16.60 -1.74
CA PRO A 336 4.35 15.23 -2.24
C PRO A 336 5.69 14.78 -2.87
N TYR A 337 6.61 15.70 -3.12
CA TYR A 337 7.95 15.38 -3.62
C TYR A 337 8.98 15.15 -2.52
N LEU A 338 8.62 15.32 -1.22
CA LEU A 338 9.55 15.20 -0.11
C LEU A 338 8.96 14.37 1.03
N PHE A 339 9.59 13.24 1.33
CA PHE A 339 9.25 12.44 2.51
C PHE A 339 10.12 12.77 3.71
N GLN A 340 11.12 13.64 3.52
CA GLN A 340 12.02 14.15 4.56
C GLN A 340 11.88 15.66 4.68
N GLU A 341 12.31 16.21 5.80
CA GLU A 341 12.42 17.65 5.98
C GLU A 341 13.63 18.17 5.22
N ALA A 342 13.41 19.12 4.33
CA ALA A 342 14.47 19.79 3.58
C ALA A 342 14.57 21.26 3.97
N TYR A 343 15.76 21.84 3.82
CA TYR A 343 15.96 23.27 4.01
C TYR A 343 15.27 24.08 2.92
N THR A 344 14.73 25.21 3.32
CA THR A 344 14.19 26.22 2.40
C THR A 344 15.20 27.33 2.14
N ALA A 345 14.98 28.10 1.09
CA ALA A 345 15.86 29.20 0.69
C ALA A 345 15.98 30.29 1.76
N GLY A 346 14.93 30.50 2.58
CA GLY A 346 14.99 31.40 3.72
C GLY A 346 15.82 30.90 4.90
N GLU A 347 16.02 29.56 4.99
CA GLU A 347 16.78 28.96 6.10
C GLU A 347 18.30 28.82 5.80
N LYS A 348 18.69 28.65 4.52
CA LYS A 348 20.09 28.26 4.18
C LYS A 348 20.74 29.02 3.02
N SER A 349 20.05 29.91 2.36
CA SER A 349 20.59 30.59 1.18
C SER A 349 20.95 32.07 1.48
N GLU A 350 22.03 32.31 2.19
CA GLU A 350 22.62 33.65 2.23
C GLU A 350 23.00 34.08 0.79
N GLY A 351 22.45 35.23 0.35
CA GLY A 351 22.72 35.72 -1.02
C GLY A 351 21.91 35.04 -2.13
N LYS A 352 20.76 34.38 -1.78
CA LYS A 352 19.86 33.81 -2.78
C LYS A 352 19.41 34.85 -3.82
N PRO A 353 19.12 34.44 -5.08
CA PRO A 353 18.58 35.34 -6.09
C PRO A 353 17.28 36.01 -5.65
N GLY A 354 17.08 37.28 -6.01
CA GLY A 354 15.93 38.07 -5.50
C GLY A 354 14.53 37.57 -5.90
N ASN A 355 14.45 36.75 -6.92
CA ASN A 355 13.20 36.11 -7.36
C ASN A 355 12.91 34.77 -6.67
N ILE A 356 13.85 34.24 -5.88
CA ILE A 356 13.66 33.01 -5.10
C ILE A 356 13.02 33.37 -3.76
N GLN A 357 11.82 32.83 -3.48
CA GLN A 357 11.11 33.07 -2.25
C GLN A 357 11.63 32.19 -1.11
N ASP A 358 11.35 32.58 0.15
CA ASP A 358 11.90 31.94 1.33
C ASP A 358 11.42 30.49 1.54
N ASP A 359 10.26 30.14 1.00
CA ASP A 359 9.63 28.83 1.09
C ASP A 359 10.06 27.84 0.01
N TYR A 360 10.91 28.27 -0.96
CA TYR A 360 11.41 27.37 -1.99
C TYR A 360 12.39 26.37 -1.40
N VAL A 361 12.24 25.09 -1.78
CA VAL A 361 13.13 24.01 -1.33
C VAL A 361 14.49 24.14 -2.03
N VAL A 362 15.57 24.04 -1.25
CA VAL A 362 16.94 24.11 -1.75
C VAL A 362 17.41 22.74 -2.22
N TYR A 363 18.07 22.68 -3.37
CA TYR A 363 18.72 21.50 -3.92
C TYR A 363 20.23 21.71 -3.97
N VAL A 364 20.99 20.68 -3.58
CA VAL A 364 22.45 20.71 -3.47
C VAL A 364 23.08 19.57 -4.26
N ASP A 365 24.37 19.71 -4.54
CA ASP A 365 25.17 18.67 -5.19
C ASP A 365 25.17 17.36 -4.39
N ASN A 366 25.34 17.47 -3.07
CA ASN A 366 25.30 16.34 -2.14
C ASN A 366 24.98 16.83 -0.72
N PHE A 367 23.80 16.52 -0.22
CA PHE A 367 23.38 16.94 1.13
C PHE A 367 24.15 16.25 2.28
N ARG A 368 24.95 15.20 1.99
CA ARG A 368 25.86 14.56 2.95
C ARG A 368 27.25 15.17 2.96
N SER A 369 27.54 16.11 2.07
CA SER A 369 28.79 16.85 2.07
C SER A 369 28.88 17.71 3.33
N SER A 370 30.10 17.91 3.85
CA SER A 370 30.36 18.89 4.90
C SER A 370 30.18 20.35 4.42
N THR A 371 30.28 20.56 3.11
CA THR A 371 30.08 21.84 2.43
C THR A 371 29.20 21.65 1.20
N PRO A 372 27.87 21.46 1.37
CA PRO A 372 26.97 21.29 0.23
C PRO A 372 26.91 22.55 -0.63
N GLU A 373 27.04 22.41 -1.95
CA GLU A 373 26.91 23.50 -2.91
C GLU A 373 25.46 23.57 -3.43
N VAL A 374 24.87 24.77 -3.41
CA VAL A 374 23.49 24.97 -3.91
C VAL A 374 23.50 24.96 -5.43
N ILE A 375 22.79 24.01 -6.01
CA ILE A 375 22.62 23.83 -7.45
C ILE A 375 21.29 24.36 -7.98
N GLY A 376 20.28 24.53 -7.12
CA GLY A 376 19.01 25.10 -7.54
C GLY A 376 17.94 25.10 -6.45
N TYR A 377 16.74 25.49 -6.88
CA TYR A 377 15.58 25.66 -6.03
C TYR A 377 14.34 25.07 -6.69
N ARG A 378 13.37 24.65 -5.87
CA ARG A 378 12.07 24.16 -6.35
C ARG A 378 10.93 24.81 -5.59
N HIS A 379 9.96 25.30 -6.33
CA HIS A 379 8.67 25.72 -5.81
C HIS A 379 7.61 24.67 -6.15
N TYR A 380 6.85 24.23 -5.14
CA TYR A 380 5.68 23.37 -5.33
C TYR A 380 4.39 24.18 -5.11
N ASP A 381 3.58 24.30 -6.15
CA ASP A 381 2.27 24.93 -6.05
C ASP A 381 1.20 23.89 -5.69
N GLU A 382 0.70 23.92 -4.45
CA GLU A 382 -0.35 23.00 -3.94
C GLU A 382 -1.69 23.17 -4.69
N LYS A 383 -1.97 24.31 -5.32
CA LYS A 383 -3.23 24.56 -6.01
C LYS A 383 -3.28 23.89 -7.38
N THR A 384 -2.19 23.98 -8.11
CA THR A 384 -2.04 23.42 -9.47
C THR A 384 -1.39 22.04 -9.47
N ASN A 385 -0.82 21.63 -8.33
CA ASN A 385 -0.08 20.39 -8.14
C ASN A 385 1.11 20.29 -9.13
N THR A 386 1.84 21.41 -9.29
CA THR A 386 2.96 21.53 -10.22
C THR A 386 4.22 22.02 -9.53
N ASN A 387 5.38 21.69 -10.10
CA ASN A 387 6.68 22.20 -9.68
C ASN A 387 7.21 23.21 -10.68
N THR A 388 7.83 24.27 -10.17
CA THR A 388 8.71 25.15 -10.94
C THR A 388 10.12 25.03 -10.40
N TRP A 389 11.08 24.86 -11.28
CA TRP A 389 12.48 24.63 -10.95
C TRP A 389 13.33 25.83 -11.35
N TYR A 390 14.32 26.13 -10.55
CA TYR A 390 15.26 27.25 -10.76
C TYR A 390 16.69 26.76 -10.54
N ASN A 391 17.64 27.22 -11.34
CA ASN A 391 19.06 27.00 -11.08
C ASN A 391 19.58 27.87 -9.93
N SER A 392 20.83 27.71 -9.54
CA SER A 392 21.47 28.50 -8.47
C SER A 392 21.46 30.01 -8.70
N GLU A 393 21.37 30.47 -9.95
CA GLU A 393 21.27 31.90 -10.33
C GLU A 393 19.81 32.43 -10.31
N GLY A 394 18.82 31.57 -10.00
CA GLY A 394 17.41 31.92 -9.98
C GLY A 394 16.73 31.90 -11.36
N LYS A 395 17.38 31.38 -12.40
CA LYS A 395 16.79 31.23 -13.72
C LYS A 395 15.92 29.98 -13.73
N GLU A 396 14.69 30.11 -14.23
CA GLU A 396 13.78 28.97 -14.40
C GLU A 396 14.35 27.95 -15.39
N VAL A 397 14.27 26.67 -15.04
CA VAL A 397 14.67 25.52 -15.85
C VAL A 397 13.48 24.61 -16.12
N SER A 398 13.27 24.26 -17.37
CA SER A 398 12.15 23.42 -17.79
C SER A 398 12.39 21.93 -17.51
N ASP A 399 13.66 21.49 -17.52
CA ASP A 399 14.04 20.10 -17.22
C ASP A 399 14.89 20.06 -15.93
N PRO A 400 14.39 19.47 -14.84
CA PRO A 400 15.13 19.35 -13.59
C PRO A 400 16.41 18.52 -13.70
N LYS A 401 16.61 17.78 -14.80
CA LYS A 401 17.88 17.09 -15.08
C LYS A 401 19.08 18.04 -15.18
N ALA A 402 18.83 19.32 -15.44
CA ALA A 402 19.87 20.34 -15.39
C ALA A 402 20.41 20.61 -13.97
N LEU A 403 19.73 20.11 -12.94
CA LEU A 403 20.05 20.27 -11.52
C LEU A 403 20.49 18.94 -10.87
N LEU A 404 21.04 18.01 -11.65
CA LEU A 404 21.57 16.75 -11.11
C LEU A 404 22.95 17.02 -10.46
N GLY A 405 23.13 16.47 -9.26
CA GLY A 405 24.44 16.43 -8.61
C GLY A 405 25.44 15.53 -9.37
N ALA A 406 26.65 15.46 -8.89
CA ALA A 406 27.71 14.62 -9.47
C ALA A 406 27.39 13.14 -9.49
N ASP A 407 26.49 12.69 -8.60
CA ASP A 407 25.98 11.31 -8.52
C ASP A 407 24.81 11.04 -9.49
N GLY A 408 24.43 12.00 -10.32
CA GLY A 408 23.33 11.89 -11.28
C GLY A 408 21.94 11.94 -10.63
N LYS A 409 21.81 12.41 -9.38
CA LYS A 409 20.55 12.52 -8.65
C LYS A 409 20.19 13.96 -8.32
N LEU A 410 18.88 14.20 -8.18
CA LEU A 410 18.37 15.43 -7.59
C LEU A 410 18.38 15.28 -6.07
N SER A 411 19.18 16.08 -5.39
CA SER A 411 19.38 15.99 -3.95
C SER A 411 18.79 17.21 -3.24
N PRO A 412 17.56 17.11 -2.68
CA PRO A 412 17.06 18.16 -1.78
C PRO A 412 17.98 18.26 -0.57
N TRP A 413 18.23 19.47 -0.06
CA TRP A 413 19.07 19.63 1.11
C TRP A 413 18.34 19.18 2.38
N ILE A 414 18.48 17.90 2.71
CA ILE A 414 17.82 17.26 3.86
C ILE A 414 18.39 17.81 5.16
N LYS A 415 17.51 18.14 6.13
CA LYS A 415 17.90 18.73 7.42
C LYS A 415 18.66 17.75 8.31
N ASP A 416 18.26 16.49 8.34
CA ASP A 416 18.86 15.42 9.15
C ASP A 416 19.19 14.22 8.25
N ALA A 417 20.43 14.19 7.76
CA ALA A 417 20.90 13.13 6.87
C ALA A 417 21.01 11.77 7.59
N ASP A 418 21.44 11.77 8.86
CA ASP A 418 21.60 10.54 9.65
C ASP A 418 20.24 9.88 9.96
N PHE A 419 19.22 10.71 10.18
CA PHE A 419 17.85 10.23 10.35
C PHE A 419 17.31 9.68 9.02
N ALA A 420 17.52 10.37 7.91
CA ALA A 420 17.05 9.97 6.59
C ALA A 420 17.69 8.66 6.09
N ASP A 421 18.92 8.35 6.51
CA ASP A 421 19.57 7.07 6.20
C ASP A 421 18.93 5.88 6.93
N LYS A 422 18.32 6.12 8.08
CA LYS A 422 17.68 5.09 8.91
C LYS A 422 16.16 5.00 8.68
N ASN A 423 15.54 6.10 8.28
CA ASN A 423 14.09 6.22 8.17
C ASN A 423 13.71 6.80 6.79
N PRO A 424 12.83 6.11 6.03
CA PRO A 424 12.45 6.57 4.68
C PRO A 424 11.60 7.83 4.67
N PHE A 425 10.99 8.22 5.80
CA PHE A 425 10.25 9.46 5.94
C PHE A 425 10.42 10.11 7.32
N SER A 426 10.22 11.42 7.39
CA SER A 426 10.14 12.20 8.64
C SER A 426 8.70 12.50 9.01
N VAL A 427 8.37 12.43 10.30
CA VAL A 427 7.04 12.86 10.81
C VAL A 427 6.75 14.31 10.43
N ASN A 428 7.77 15.15 10.42
CA ASN A 428 7.68 16.57 10.09
C ASN A 428 7.41 16.84 8.60
N ALA A 429 7.54 15.84 7.71
CA ALA A 429 7.12 15.96 6.31
C ALA A 429 5.58 15.95 6.15
N PHE A 430 4.84 15.64 7.21
CA PHE A 430 3.39 15.53 7.20
C PHE A 430 2.72 16.68 7.97
N LYS A 431 1.48 16.97 7.59
CA LYS A 431 0.54 17.88 8.27
C LYS A 431 -0.81 17.19 8.44
N ASP A 432 -1.70 17.77 9.25
CA ASP A 432 -3.07 17.27 9.33
C ASP A 432 -3.86 17.63 8.07
N TYR A 433 -4.81 16.75 7.71
CA TYR A 433 -5.73 17.00 6.60
C TYR A 433 -6.54 18.25 6.85
N LYS A 434 -6.59 19.16 5.87
CA LYS A 434 -7.42 20.36 5.94
C LYS A 434 -8.84 20.03 5.47
N PRO A 435 -9.85 20.09 6.36
CA PRO A 435 -11.22 19.79 5.98
C PRO A 435 -11.68 20.56 4.76
N GLN A 436 -12.34 19.87 3.82
CA GLN A 436 -12.88 20.46 2.59
C GLN A 436 -14.31 20.93 2.82
N ILE A 437 -14.61 22.16 2.39
CA ILE A 437 -15.95 22.72 2.43
C ILE A 437 -16.45 22.85 0.99
N ASN A 438 -17.59 22.25 0.70
CA ASN A 438 -18.20 22.25 -0.61
C ASN A 438 -19.58 22.91 -0.53
N VAL A 439 -19.79 23.94 -1.37
CA VAL A 439 -21.07 24.63 -1.50
C VAL A 439 -21.75 24.15 -2.77
N MET A 440 -22.96 23.62 -2.64
CA MET A 440 -23.73 22.97 -3.68
C MET A 440 -25.09 23.69 -3.84
N PRO A 441 -25.16 24.78 -4.62
CA PRO A 441 -26.42 25.41 -4.99
C PRO A 441 -27.21 24.51 -5.93
N ARG A 442 -28.53 24.58 -5.79
CA ARG A 442 -29.51 23.94 -6.65
C ARG A 442 -30.59 24.92 -6.99
N VAL A 443 -30.89 25.07 -8.28
CA VAL A 443 -31.98 25.88 -8.77
C VAL A 443 -32.72 25.10 -9.84
N ALA A 444 -33.99 24.86 -9.65
CA ALA A 444 -34.86 24.29 -10.68
C ALA A 444 -36.13 25.12 -10.81
N PHE A 445 -36.61 25.27 -12.01
CA PHE A 445 -37.91 25.83 -12.26
C PHE A 445 -38.70 25.03 -13.30
N SER A 446 -40.01 25.07 -13.18
CA SER A 446 -40.96 24.49 -14.13
C SER A 446 -41.99 25.55 -14.51
N PHE A 447 -42.24 25.65 -15.80
CA PHE A 447 -43.21 26.56 -16.41
C PHE A 447 -44.23 25.76 -17.22
N PRO A 448 -45.50 25.67 -16.77
CA PRO A 448 -46.57 25.12 -17.58
C PRO A 448 -46.90 26.10 -18.70
N ILE A 449 -46.56 25.78 -19.93
CA ILE A 449 -46.88 26.59 -21.11
C ILE A 449 -48.38 26.48 -21.43
N SER A 450 -48.95 25.31 -21.14
CA SER A 450 -50.38 25.02 -21.29
C SER A 450 -50.71 23.76 -20.42
N ASP A 451 -52.02 23.39 -20.42
CA ASP A 451 -52.49 22.17 -19.73
C ASP A 451 -51.85 20.87 -20.24
N ILE A 452 -51.18 20.92 -21.38
CA ILE A 452 -50.59 19.75 -22.07
C ILE A 452 -49.11 19.92 -22.35
N ALA A 453 -48.49 21.05 -22.03
CA ALA A 453 -47.08 21.32 -22.27
C ALA A 453 -46.40 22.04 -21.10
N SER A 454 -45.20 21.60 -20.74
CA SER A 454 -44.38 22.23 -19.71
C SER A 454 -42.90 22.32 -20.13
N PHE A 455 -42.28 23.38 -19.68
CA PHE A 455 -40.83 23.59 -19.80
C PHE A 455 -40.20 23.48 -18.42
N THR A 456 -39.02 22.83 -18.34
CA THR A 456 -38.25 22.69 -17.10
C THR A 456 -36.82 23.10 -17.35
N ALA A 457 -36.17 23.68 -16.35
CA ALA A 457 -34.75 23.87 -16.35
C ALA A 457 -34.18 23.66 -14.95
N HIS A 458 -32.98 23.13 -14.86
CA HIS A 458 -32.28 23.06 -13.60
C HIS A 458 -30.78 23.33 -13.74
N TYR A 459 -30.23 23.82 -12.64
CA TYR A 459 -28.81 24.01 -12.40
C TYR A 459 -28.46 23.39 -11.04
N ASP A 460 -27.57 22.41 -11.07
CA ASP A 460 -27.12 21.68 -9.88
C ASP A 460 -25.60 21.67 -9.78
N VAL A 461 -25.09 21.87 -8.56
CA VAL A 461 -23.70 21.58 -8.24
C VAL A 461 -23.68 20.38 -7.30
N LEU A 462 -23.00 19.34 -7.69
CA LEU A 462 -22.87 18.08 -6.96
C LEU A 462 -21.41 17.80 -6.64
N THR A 463 -21.13 17.17 -5.51
CA THR A 463 -19.77 16.72 -5.16
C THR A 463 -19.80 15.25 -4.76
N GLN A 464 -18.74 14.54 -5.17
CA GLN A 464 -18.53 13.12 -4.83
C GLN A 464 -17.20 12.99 -4.10
N ARG A 465 -17.24 12.42 -2.90
CA ARG A 465 -16.03 12.14 -2.11
C ARG A 465 -15.19 11.04 -2.75
N PRO A 466 -13.84 11.12 -2.69
CA PRO A 466 -12.97 10.01 -3.07
C PRO A 466 -13.27 8.76 -2.26
N THR A 467 -13.03 7.60 -2.84
CA THR A 467 -13.19 6.33 -2.13
C THR A 467 -12.07 6.12 -1.10
N ASP A 468 -12.37 5.43 -0.01
CA ASP A 468 -11.40 5.16 1.07
C ASP A 468 -10.15 4.44 0.56
N GLY A 469 -10.28 3.57 -0.45
CA GLY A 469 -9.18 2.80 -1.02
C GLY A 469 -8.11 3.62 -1.76
N ILE A 470 -8.43 4.84 -2.20
CA ILE A 470 -7.47 5.72 -2.91
C ILE A 470 -6.97 6.88 -2.06
N MET A 471 -7.66 7.19 -0.95
CA MET A 471 -7.30 8.34 -0.12
C MET A 471 -6.89 7.99 1.32
N ARG A 472 -7.07 6.75 1.78
CA ARG A 472 -6.65 6.36 3.12
C ARG A 472 -5.13 6.47 3.26
N PHE A 473 -4.68 7.22 4.26
CA PHE A 473 -3.27 7.33 4.60
C PHE A 473 -2.77 6.02 5.22
N ASP A 474 -1.70 5.46 4.64
CA ASP A 474 -1.03 4.29 5.18
C ASP A 474 0.47 4.56 5.34
N PRO A 475 0.98 4.71 6.56
CA PRO A 475 2.39 4.99 6.79
C PRO A 475 3.32 3.85 6.36
N LYS A 476 2.82 2.61 6.24
CA LYS A 476 3.59 1.46 5.76
C LYS A 476 4.07 1.64 4.33
N ASP A 477 3.23 2.25 3.47
CA ASP A 477 3.57 2.50 2.07
C ASP A 477 4.77 3.43 1.94
N TYR A 478 4.87 4.42 2.81
CA TYR A 478 6.00 5.36 2.87
C TYR A 478 7.23 4.71 3.53
N TYR A 479 7.04 3.88 4.55
CA TYR A 479 8.12 3.22 5.29
C TYR A 479 8.87 2.20 4.43
N PHE A 480 8.15 1.44 3.62
CA PHE A 480 8.73 0.41 2.76
C PHE A 480 8.99 0.87 1.31
N ILE A 481 8.95 2.17 1.03
CA ILE A 481 9.07 2.70 -0.33
C ILE A 481 10.36 2.28 -1.04
N ASN A 482 11.47 2.20 -0.30
CA ASN A 482 12.77 1.82 -0.84
C ASN A 482 12.93 0.32 -1.10
N ASN A 483 12.05 -0.51 -0.53
CA ASN A 483 12.15 -1.97 -0.62
C ASN A 483 11.61 -2.53 -1.94
N THR A 484 10.96 -1.73 -2.76
CA THR A 484 10.43 -2.16 -4.06
C THR A 484 11.45 -1.90 -5.18
N SER A 485 11.62 -2.82 -6.10
CA SER A 485 12.48 -2.64 -7.29
C SER A 485 11.87 -1.67 -8.31
N SER A 486 10.53 -1.65 -8.44
CA SER A 486 9.77 -0.76 -9.31
C SER A 486 9.28 0.49 -8.55
N ASN A 487 8.79 1.48 -9.30
CA ASN A 487 8.14 2.65 -8.70
C ASN A 487 6.81 2.21 -8.07
N PRO A 488 6.62 2.42 -6.75
CA PRO A 488 5.41 2.02 -6.06
C PRO A 488 4.23 2.94 -6.39
N PHE A 489 3.02 2.44 -6.16
CA PHE A 489 1.79 3.21 -6.24
C PHE A 489 1.31 3.54 -4.83
N LEU A 490 1.25 4.83 -4.48
CA LEU A 490 0.81 5.30 -3.16
C LEU A 490 -0.58 5.93 -3.24
N THR A 491 -1.37 5.74 -2.19
CA THR A 491 -2.62 6.47 -2.00
C THR A 491 -2.34 7.95 -1.75
N ASN A 492 -3.29 8.82 -2.11
CA ASN A 492 -3.15 10.26 -1.82
C ASN A 492 -4.20 10.70 -0.80
N SER A 493 -3.75 10.90 0.42
CA SER A 493 -4.60 11.36 1.51
C SER A 493 -5.12 12.81 1.37
N ASN A 494 -4.58 13.60 0.43
CA ASN A 494 -4.97 15.00 0.19
C ASN A 494 -5.98 15.18 -0.96
N LEU A 495 -6.61 14.12 -1.44
CA LEU A 495 -7.60 14.20 -2.50
C LEU A 495 -8.80 15.06 -2.10
N LYS A 496 -9.26 15.85 -3.08
CA LYS A 496 -10.48 16.67 -2.97
C LYS A 496 -11.67 15.92 -3.58
N PRO A 497 -12.90 16.21 -3.16
CA PRO A 497 -14.09 15.71 -3.84
C PRO A 497 -14.14 16.13 -5.30
N GLU A 498 -14.56 15.20 -6.16
CA GLU A 498 -14.91 15.49 -7.55
C GLU A 498 -16.18 16.35 -7.57
N LYS A 499 -16.29 17.22 -8.56
CA LYS A 499 -17.41 18.18 -8.68
C LYS A 499 -18.05 18.05 -10.05
N THR A 500 -19.39 17.95 -10.06
CA THR A 500 -20.22 18.02 -11.27
C THR A 500 -21.08 19.27 -11.22
N ILE A 501 -21.04 20.05 -12.29
CA ILE A 501 -21.95 21.17 -12.51
C ILE A 501 -22.88 20.75 -13.63
N ASP A 502 -24.18 20.65 -13.37
CA ASP A 502 -25.20 20.16 -14.28
C ASP A 502 -26.16 21.27 -14.68
N TYR A 503 -26.32 21.47 -15.98
CA TYR A 503 -27.29 22.35 -16.61
C TYR A 503 -28.21 21.51 -17.47
N GLU A 504 -29.49 21.55 -17.22
CA GLU A 504 -30.47 20.81 -18.01
C GLU A 504 -31.68 21.67 -18.36
N VAL A 505 -32.18 21.53 -19.58
CA VAL A 505 -33.44 22.08 -20.01
C VAL A 505 -34.30 20.96 -20.60
N GLY A 506 -35.57 20.96 -20.22
CA GLY A 506 -36.52 19.94 -20.64
C GLY A 506 -37.81 20.54 -21.18
N TYR A 507 -38.39 19.89 -22.16
CA TYR A 507 -39.70 20.15 -22.69
C TYR A 507 -40.52 18.88 -22.68
N GLN A 508 -41.71 18.94 -22.11
CA GLN A 508 -42.64 17.81 -22.09
C GLN A 508 -43.98 18.23 -22.67
N GLN A 509 -44.55 17.39 -23.53
CA GLN A 509 -45.85 17.62 -24.15
C GLN A 509 -46.67 16.34 -24.18
N VAL A 510 -47.95 16.47 -23.82
CA VAL A 510 -48.98 15.46 -24.07
C VAL A 510 -49.43 15.56 -25.53
N LEU A 511 -49.36 14.45 -26.25
CA LEU A 511 -49.52 14.44 -27.70
C LEU A 511 -50.98 14.24 -28.18
N ASN A 512 -51.86 13.77 -27.29
CA ASN A 512 -53.24 13.45 -27.69
C ASN A 512 -54.26 13.90 -26.62
N GLN A 513 -55.52 14.03 -27.06
CA GLN A 513 -56.64 14.43 -26.22
C GLN A 513 -56.95 13.40 -25.10
N LYS A 514 -56.63 12.11 -25.30
CA LYS A 514 -56.83 11.05 -24.32
C LYS A 514 -55.79 11.10 -23.18
N LYS A 515 -54.78 11.95 -23.31
CA LYS A 515 -53.67 12.14 -22.37
C LYS A 515 -52.91 10.84 -22.06
N ASN A 516 -52.87 9.89 -23.04
CA ASN A 516 -52.18 8.62 -22.87
C ASN A 516 -50.88 8.52 -23.70
N ALA A 517 -50.49 9.60 -24.39
CA ALA A 517 -49.22 9.70 -25.11
C ALA A 517 -48.53 11.01 -24.75
N ALA A 518 -47.26 10.94 -24.35
CA ALA A 518 -46.44 12.10 -24.02
C ALA A 518 -45.02 11.97 -24.63
N LEU A 519 -44.49 13.12 -25.01
CA LEU A 519 -43.10 13.26 -25.47
C LEU A 519 -42.37 14.17 -24.49
N LYS A 520 -41.19 13.73 -24.03
CA LYS A 520 -40.25 14.53 -23.23
C LYS A 520 -38.95 14.65 -23.99
N LEU A 521 -38.48 15.86 -24.18
CA LEU A 521 -37.20 16.20 -24.77
C LEU A 521 -36.34 16.86 -23.70
N THR A 522 -35.11 16.42 -23.56
CA THR A 522 -34.17 16.98 -22.59
C THR A 522 -32.83 17.25 -23.23
N ALA A 523 -32.30 18.46 -23.05
CA ALA A 523 -30.92 18.80 -23.40
C ALA A 523 -30.12 19.07 -22.14
N PHE A 524 -28.94 18.51 -22.03
CA PHE A 524 -28.08 18.70 -20.86
C PHE A 524 -26.64 19.02 -21.25
N TYR A 525 -25.99 19.77 -20.35
CA TYR A 525 -24.57 20.09 -20.37
C TYR A 525 -24.01 19.90 -18.96
N ARG A 526 -22.99 19.06 -18.83
CA ARG A 526 -22.34 18.78 -17.56
C ARG A 526 -20.87 19.12 -17.64
N GLU A 527 -20.37 19.82 -16.61
CA GLU A 527 -18.96 20.03 -16.38
C GLU A 527 -18.49 19.15 -15.24
N LEU A 528 -17.49 18.33 -15.51
CA LEU A 528 -16.80 17.50 -14.52
C LEU A 528 -15.51 18.21 -14.12
N ARG A 529 -15.29 18.44 -12.83
CA ARG A 529 -14.14 19.15 -12.29
C ARG A 529 -13.47 18.35 -11.19
N ASN A 530 -12.16 18.55 -11.01
CA ASN A 530 -11.37 17.84 -10.00
C ASN A 530 -11.43 16.31 -10.16
N GLN A 531 -11.58 15.82 -11.38
CA GLN A 531 -11.58 14.38 -11.62
C GLN A 531 -10.26 13.76 -11.20
N ILE A 532 -10.36 12.58 -10.59
CA ILE A 532 -9.20 11.87 -10.05
C ILE A 532 -8.56 11.08 -11.18
N THR A 533 -7.27 11.32 -11.37
CA THR A 533 -6.42 10.60 -12.31
C THR A 533 -5.14 10.17 -11.62
N THR A 534 -4.29 9.41 -12.32
CA THR A 534 -2.99 8.99 -11.81
C THR A 534 -1.88 9.90 -12.33
N GLN A 535 -0.89 10.16 -11.51
CA GLN A 535 0.29 10.95 -11.85
C GLN A 535 1.55 10.25 -11.36
N THR A 536 2.61 10.34 -12.18
CA THR A 536 3.97 9.98 -11.75
C THR A 536 4.62 11.20 -11.13
N LEU A 537 5.07 11.07 -9.90
CA LEU A 537 5.87 12.09 -9.20
C LEU A 537 7.35 11.76 -9.43
N SER A 538 7.81 12.10 -10.63
CA SER A 538 9.22 12.00 -11.00
C SER A 538 10.06 12.92 -10.14
N ASN A 539 11.27 12.48 -9.76
CA ASN A 539 12.18 13.26 -8.92
C ASN A 539 11.69 13.53 -7.49
N ALA A 540 10.71 12.75 -7.00
CA ALA A 540 10.38 12.74 -5.58
C ALA A 540 11.52 12.08 -4.78
N TYR A 541 11.77 12.58 -3.57
CA TYR A 541 12.74 12.00 -2.64
C TYR A 541 12.01 11.23 -1.53
N PRO A 542 12.38 9.99 -1.22
CA PRO A 542 13.60 9.28 -1.64
C PRO A 542 13.49 8.59 -3.01
N LYS A 543 12.28 8.46 -3.58
CA LYS A 543 12.05 7.68 -4.80
C LYS A 543 10.89 8.23 -5.62
N THR A 544 10.97 8.10 -6.95
CA THR A 544 9.83 8.31 -7.86
C THR A 544 8.70 7.32 -7.54
N TYR A 545 7.45 7.79 -7.54
CA TYR A 545 6.27 6.98 -7.27
C TYR A 545 5.06 7.43 -8.08
N TYR A 546 4.04 6.59 -8.16
CA TYR A 546 2.74 6.90 -8.74
C TYR A 546 1.74 7.23 -7.64
N THR A 547 0.83 8.17 -7.90
CA THR A 547 -0.23 8.50 -6.96
C THR A 547 -1.46 9.04 -7.68
N TYR A 548 -2.56 9.18 -6.95
CA TYR A 548 -3.77 9.84 -7.43
C TYR A 548 -3.70 11.35 -7.23
N VAL A 549 -4.28 12.12 -8.18
CA VAL A 549 -4.36 13.58 -8.11
C VAL A 549 -5.69 14.08 -8.69
N ASN A 550 -6.20 15.21 -8.17
CA ASN A 550 -7.35 15.91 -8.75
C ASN A 550 -6.87 16.89 -9.84
N ARG A 551 -6.65 16.41 -11.03
CA ARG A 551 -6.08 17.21 -12.12
C ARG A 551 -6.96 17.26 -13.36
N ASP A 552 -7.86 16.31 -13.52
CA ASP A 552 -8.61 16.14 -14.74
C ASP A 552 -9.96 16.88 -14.75
N PHE A 553 -10.49 17.12 -15.93
CA PHE A 553 -11.79 17.71 -16.14
C PHE A 553 -12.46 17.09 -17.37
N GLY A 554 -13.77 17.21 -17.46
CA GLY A 554 -14.52 16.70 -18.59
C GLY A 554 -15.76 17.53 -18.85
N THR A 555 -16.32 17.38 -20.04
CA THR A 555 -17.63 17.91 -20.42
C THR A 555 -18.47 16.82 -21.06
N VAL A 556 -19.73 16.76 -20.66
CA VAL A 556 -20.72 15.85 -21.26
C VAL A 556 -21.89 16.66 -21.78
N LYS A 557 -22.26 16.46 -23.04
CA LYS A 557 -23.42 17.12 -23.65
C LYS A 557 -24.31 16.06 -24.26
N GLY A 558 -25.62 16.22 -24.14
CA GLY A 558 -26.53 15.25 -24.71
C GLY A 558 -27.93 15.81 -24.93
N LEU A 559 -28.63 15.09 -25.82
CA LEU A 559 -30.06 15.23 -26.07
C LEU A 559 -30.71 13.88 -25.75
N SER A 560 -31.81 13.90 -25.03
CA SER A 560 -32.62 12.74 -24.72
C SER A 560 -34.05 12.97 -25.20
N ALA A 561 -34.63 11.95 -25.79
CA ALA A 561 -36.05 11.93 -26.14
C ALA A 561 -36.70 10.71 -25.53
N GLU A 562 -37.76 10.91 -24.78
CA GLU A 562 -38.55 9.87 -24.13
C GLU A 562 -39.98 9.94 -24.60
N PHE A 563 -40.51 8.82 -25.06
CA PHE A 563 -41.89 8.70 -25.48
C PHE A 563 -42.62 7.74 -24.55
N ASP A 564 -43.66 8.23 -23.90
CA ASP A 564 -44.52 7.46 -22.99
C ASP A 564 -45.87 7.24 -23.66
N LEU A 565 -46.27 5.96 -23.79
CA LEU A 565 -47.57 5.56 -24.31
C LEU A 565 -48.25 4.63 -23.29
N ARG A 566 -49.44 5.01 -22.83
CA ARG A 566 -50.24 4.27 -21.84
C ARG A 566 -51.53 3.71 -22.43
#